data_2f04b49baf6d6ba5430ec86d5012f2af
#
_entry.id   2f04b49baf6d6ba5430ec86d5012f2af
#
_cell.length_a   1.000
_cell.length_b   1.000
_cell.length_c   1.000
_cell.angle_alpha   90.00
_cell.angle_beta   90.00
_cell.angle_gamma   90.00
#
_symmetry.space_group_name_H-M   'P 1'
#
loop_
_entity.id
_entity.type
_entity.pdbx_description
1 polymer ?
#
loop_
_entity_poly.entity_id
_entity_poly.type
_entity_poly.pdbx_seq_one_letter_code
_entity_poly.pdbx_strand_id
1 'polypeptide(L)' 'MQPLEILRFTYGPFAENTYVVVGPSGRCAMIVDPGIGSEPVLDIVRERGL' A
#
# COMPACT_ATOMS: atom_id res chain seq x y z
N MET A 1 7.31 2.26 21.17
CA MET A 1 7.34 1.93 19.75
C MET A 1 6.00 2.25 19.12
N GLN A 2 6.00 3.00 18.04
CA GLN A 2 4.76 3.30 17.33
C GLN A 2 4.39 2.13 16.42
N PRO A 3 3.10 1.80 16.30
CA PRO A 3 2.66 0.72 15.42
C PRO A 3 2.85 1.09 13.94
N LEU A 4 3.03 0.07 13.13
CA LEU A 4 3.00 0.23 11.69
C LEU A 4 1.54 0.31 11.23
N GLU A 5 1.30 1.08 10.20
CA GLU A 5 0.00 1.10 9.54
C GLU A 5 0.04 0.18 8.33
N ILE A 6 -0.95 -0.65 8.17
CA ILE A 6 -1.03 -1.58 7.04
C ILE A 6 -2.32 -1.30 6.27
N LEU A 7 -2.17 -0.93 4.99
CA LEU A 7 -3.29 -0.72 4.09
C LEU A 7 -3.37 -1.91 3.15
N ARG A 8 -4.55 -2.51 3.05
CA ARG A 8 -4.77 -3.65 2.17
C ARG A 8 -5.65 -3.24 1.00
N PHE A 9 -5.23 -3.61 -0.19
CA PHE A 9 -5.98 -3.40 -1.41
C PHE A 9 -6.25 -4.73 -2.08
N THR A 10 -7.49 -4.98 -2.45
CA THR A 10 -7.88 -6.19 -3.19
C THR A 10 -8.37 -5.76 -4.56
N TYR A 11 -7.79 -6.32 -5.60
CA TYR A 11 -8.13 -5.95 -6.96
C TYR A 11 -7.79 -7.08 -7.94
N GLY A 12 -8.21 -6.86 -9.19
CA GLY A 12 -7.91 -7.78 -10.26
C GLY A 12 -8.87 -8.96 -10.34
N PRO A 13 -8.80 -9.73 -11.45
CA PRO A 13 -9.73 -10.82 -11.70
C PRO A 13 -9.59 -11.99 -10.73
N PHE A 14 -8.44 -12.10 -10.05
CA PHE A 14 -8.20 -13.17 -9.10
C PHE A 14 -8.26 -12.69 -7.65
N ALA A 15 -8.80 -11.48 -7.43
CA ALA A 15 -8.90 -10.89 -6.09
C ALA A 15 -7.56 -10.90 -5.35
N GLU A 16 -6.50 -10.48 -6.03
CA GLU A 16 -5.17 -10.42 -5.44
C GLU A 16 -5.09 -9.31 -4.42
N ASN A 17 -4.35 -9.55 -3.35
CA ASN A 17 -4.15 -8.56 -2.29
C ASN A 17 -2.77 -7.91 -2.41
N THR A 18 -2.75 -6.58 -2.31
CA THR A 18 -1.52 -5.80 -2.20
C THR A 18 -1.55 -5.06 -0.88
N TYR A 19 -0.43 -5.04 -0.19
CA TYR A 19 -0.31 -4.38 1.10
C TYR A 19 0.64 -3.20 0.99
N VAL A 20 0.26 -2.08 1.58
CA VAL A 20 1.15 -0.95 1.77
C VAL A 20 1.43 -0.86 3.26
N VAL A 21 2.68 -1.05 3.64
CA VAL A 21 3.11 -0.96 5.04
C VAL A 21 3.72 0.42 5.25
N VAL A 22 3.08 1.23 6.06
CA VAL A 22 3.51 2.60 6.31
C VAL A 22 4.30 2.62 7.61
N GLY A 23 5.52 3.18 7.54
CA GLY A 23 6.37 3.28 8.71
C GLY A 23 5.82 4.25 9.77
N PRO A 24 6.38 4.21 10.99
CA PRO A 24 5.87 4.99 12.11
C PRO A 24 5.85 6.50 11.87
N SER A 25 6.77 6.99 11.03
CA SER A 25 6.82 8.42 10.69
C SER A 25 5.71 8.85 9.74
N GLY A 26 5.03 7.90 9.10
CA GLY A 26 4.03 8.19 8.08
C GLY A 26 4.60 8.66 6.76
N ARG A 27 5.92 8.54 6.56
CA ARG A 27 6.59 9.02 5.35
C ARG A 27 7.17 7.93 4.47
N CYS A 28 7.50 6.81 5.07
CA CYS A 28 8.09 5.69 4.35
C CYS A 28 7.06 4.59 4.18
N ALA A 29 7.09 3.93 3.05
CA ALA A 29 6.19 2.83 2.78
C ALA A 29 6.90 1.71 2.06
N MET A 30 6.35 0.52 2.20
CA MET A 30 6.78 -0.65 1.45
C MET A 30 5.53 -1.28 0.82
N ILE A 31 5.62 -1.61 -0.45
CA ILE A 31 4.52 -2.27 -1.14
C ILE A 31 4.85 -3.75 -1.22
N VAL A 32 3.89 -4.58 -0.81
CA VAL A 32 4.04 -6.03 -0.80
C VAL A 32 3.08 -6.63 -1.81
N ASP A 33 3.61 -7.44 -2.72
CA ASP A 33 2.87 -8.14 -3.77
C ASP A 33 2.08 -7.21 -4.70
N PRO A 34 2.73 -6.22 -5.32
CA PRO A 34 2.05 -5.41 -6.33
C PRO A 34 1.73 -6.28 -7.55
N GLY A 35 0.52 -6.14 -8.06
CA GLY A 35 0.07 -6.91 -9.20
C GLY A 35 -0.47 -6.03 -10.31
N ILE A 36 -1.08 -6.67 -11.31
CA ILE A 36 -1.73 -5.95 -12.41
C ILE A 36 -2.93 -5.18 -11.83
N GLY A 37 -3.04 -3.91 -12.18
CA GLY A 37 -4.12 -3.07 -11.69
C GLY A 37 -3.78 -2.37 -10.39
N SER A 38 -2.49 -2.24 -10.05
CA SER A 38 -2.04 -1.64 -8.80
C SER A 38 -2.03 -0.11 -8.81
N GLU A 39 -2.53 0.53 -9.86
CA GLU A 39 -2.54 1.99 -9.98
C GLU A 39 -3.20 2.68 -8.77
N PRO A 40 -4.33 2.18 -8.22
CA PRO A 40 -4.91 2.81 -7.04
C PRO A 40 -3.96 2.83 -5.83
N VAL A 41 -3.08 1.83 -5.72
CA VAL A 41 -2.08 1.79 -4.65
C VAL A 41 -1.08 2.92 -4.84
N LEU A 42 -0.64 3.15 -6.08
CA LEU A 42 0.29 4.24 -6.38
C LEU A 42 -0.34 5.60 -6.12
N ASP A 43 -1.63 5.74 -6.39
CA ASP A 43 -2.35 6.98 -6.12
C ASP A 43 -2.33 7.31 -4.63
N ILE A 44 -2.59 6.32 -3.79
CA ILE A 44 -2.55 6.51 -2.33
C ILE A 44 -1.14 6.90 -1.87
N VAL A 45 -0.13 6.26 -2.41
CA VAL A 45 1.26 6.57 -2.08
C VAL A 45 1.57 8.04 -2.40
N ARG A 46 1.13 8.52 -3.56
CA ARG A 46 1.34 9.90 -3.96
C ARG A 46 0.54 10.88 -3.11
N GLU A 47 -0.73 10.60 -2.88
CA GLU A 47 -1.61 11.48 -2.12
C GLU A 47 -1.13 11.68 -0.70
N ARG A 48 -0.58 10.64 -0.11
CA ARG A 48 -0.11 10.69 1.28
C ARG A 48 1.35 11.10 1.40
N GLY A 49 2.04 11.30 0.29
CA GLY A 49 3.44 11.72 0.29
C GLY A 49 4.39 10.65 0.84
N LEU A 50 4.04 9.39 0.61
CA LEU A 50 4.86 8.29 1.11
C LEU A 50 6.08 8.04 0.23
#